data_322bed431807d136e2d8ccb8a89dc5c0
#
_entry.id   322bed431807d136e2d8ccb8a89dc5c0
#
_cell.length_a   1.000
_cell.length_b   1.000
_cell.length_c   1.000
_cell.angle_alpha   90.00
_cell.angle_beta   90.00
_cell.angle_gamma   90.00
#
_symmetry.space_group_name_H-M   'P 1'
#
loop_
_entity.id
_entity.type
_entity.pdbx_description
1 polymer ?
#
loop_
_entity_poly.entity_id
_entity_poly.type
_entity_poly.pdbx_seq_one_letter_code
_entity_poly.pdbx_strand_id
1 'polypeptide(L)'
;VLGANIGNGINFEMRDIPFDFKAIDKGIKESAMGKATQEHDKSLEMLREYFMTKRGERAQAIAAKRAEQDSIRLAGGDSTKVEYPTADPAMFENEEERAEISYAFGNDIGYNISQSGMPIQLVWIGQAMQDVRDGKAKMTEDEVNQYLQYYFMVKRPAENAAASKAWLEKTEKKSGVKKTESGLLYKVTKEGDAAKMAKDPRDVVRVHYTGYTREGKVFDTSIFKNRSKEQQEMMRKQSPDSFDEKGAPKEADEPAKFPLNRVIKGWTEGLQLVGEGGKITLWIPSDLAYGTRGAGRDIGPNEA
;
A
#
# COMPACT_ATOMS: atom_id res chain seq x y z
N VAL A 1 -12.53 3.92 13.44
CA VAL A 1 -11.76 5.07 12.94
C VAL A 1 -11.58 5.00 11.43
N LEU A 2 -10.89 4.00 10.88
CA LEU A 2 -10.62 3.94 9.42
C LEU A 2 -11.92 3.96 8.59
N GLY A 3 -12.93 3.18 8.94
CA GLY A 3 -14.22 3.20 8.24
C GLY A 3 -14.92 4.56 8.31
N ALA A 4 -14.83 5.26 9.45
CA ALA A 4 -15.34 6.62 9.58
C ALA A 4 -14.55 7.61 8.71
N ASN A 5 -13.22 7.47 8.62
CA ASN A 5 -12.40 8.30 7.73
C ASN A 5 -12.78 8.11 6.25
N ILE A 6 -12.96 6.86 5.82
CA ILE A 6 -13.42 6.55 4.45
C ILE A 6 -14.81 7.15 4.21
N GLY A 7 -15.74 6.97 5.16
CA GLY A 7 -17.09 7.52 5.08
C GLY A 7 -17.10 9.06 4.99
N ASN A 8 -16.27 9.73 5.78
CA ASN A 8 -16.10 11.19 5.72
C ASN A 8 -15.57 11.65 4.36
N GLY A 9 -14.57 10.96 3.82
CA GLY A 9 -14.03 11.24 2.48
C GLY A 9 -15.11 11.11 1.39
N ILE A 10 -15.91 10.05 1.43
CA ILE A 10 -17.03 9.87 0.48
C ILE A 10 -18.04 10.99 0.64
N ASN A 11 -18.45 11.33 1.86
CA ASN A 11 -19.43 12.37 2.10
C ASN A 11 -18.95 13.77 1.72
N PHE A 12 -17.64 14.02 1.80
CA PHE A 12 -17.07 15.33 1.46
C PHE A 12 -16.78 15.47 -0.03
N GLU A 13 -16.06 14.51 -0.63
CA GLU A 13 -15.53 14.63 -1.99
C GLU A 13 -16.45 14.03 -3.07
N MET A 14 -17.32 13.08 -2.66
CA MET A 14 -18.13 12.27 -3.57
C MET A 14 -19.60 12.21 -3.16
N ARG A 15 -20.08 13.25 -2.46
CA ARG A 15 -21.47 13.32 -1.99
C ARG A 15 -22.52 13.33 -3.10
N ASP A 16 -22.12 13.70 -4.32
CA ASP A 16 -22.94 13.70 -5.53
C ASP A 16 -23.16 12.28 -6.09
N ILE A 17 -22.34 11.30 -5.68
CA ILE A 17 -22.39 9.93 -6.18
C ILE A 17 -23.18 9.03 -5.21
N PRO A 18 -24.30 8.45 -5.65
CA PRO A 18 -25.13 7.57 -4.82
C PRO A 18 -24.55 6.14 -4.79
N PHE A 19 -23.36 5.97 -4.22
CA PHE A 19 -22.72 4.66 -4.10
C PHE A 19 -23.58 3.59 -3.42
N ASP A 20 -23.38 2.33 -3.82
CA ASP A 20 -23.83 1.18 -3.06
C ASP A 20 -22.79 0.82 -1.96
N PHE A 21 -23.07 1.25 -0.73
CA PHE A 21 -22.18 1.01 0.42
C PHE A 21 -22.02 -0.49 0.76
N LYS A 22 -23.00 -1.33 0.41
CA LYS A 22 -22.87 -2.78 0.61
C LYS A 22 -21.87 -3.36 -0.38
N ALA A 23 -21.89 -2.89 -1.62
CA ALA A 23 -20.92 -3.29 -2.63
C ALA A 23 -19.51 -2.78 -2.28
N ILE A 24 -19.37 -1.55 -1.78
CA ILE A 24 -18.08 -1.04 -1.26
C ILE A 24 -17.56 -1.93 -0.13
N ASP A 25 -18.37 -2.18 0.89
CA ASP A 25 -17.96 -3.02 2.05
C ASP A 25 -17.56 -4.44 1.61
N LYS A 26 -18.31 -5.02 0.67
CA LYS A 26 -17.97 -6.31 0.07
C LYS A 26 -16.63 -6.27 -0.63
N GLY A 27 -16.39 -5.28 -1.49
CA GLY A 27 -15.13 -5.10 -2.21
C GLY A 27 -13.94 -4.96 -1.25
N ILE A 28 -14.09 -4.13 -0.19
CA ILE A 28 -13.07 -3.96 0.86
C ILE A 28 -12.72 -5.31 1.51
N LYS A 29 -13.71 -6.03 1.97
CA LYS A 29 -13.51 -7.30 2.70
C LYS A 29 -12.89 -8.38 1.83
N GLU A 30 -13.43 -8.58 0.63
CA GLU A 30 -12.95 -9.61 -0.30
C GLU A 30 -11.52 -9.31 -0.75
N SER A 31 -11.21 -8.06 -1.11
CA SER A 31 -9.88 -7.67 -1.55
C SER A 31 -8.86 -7.74 -0.42
N ALA A 32 -9.18 -7.21 0.76
CA ALA A 32 -8.28 -7.26 1.91
C ALA A 32 -7.97 -8.68 2.38
N MET A 33 -8.84 -9.65 2.08
CA MET A 33 -8.63 -11.08 2.35
C MET A 33 -8.00 -11.86 1.19
N GLY A 34 -7.67 -11.21 0.07
CA GLY A 34 -7.18 -11.88 -1.14
C GLY A 34 -8.21 -12.76 -1.83
N LYS A 35 -9.51 -12.44 -1.70
CA LYS A 35 -10.65 -13.19 -2.25
C LYS A 35 -11.50 -12.36 -3.22
N ALA A 36 -10.97 -11.23 -3.70
CA ALA A 36 -11.68 -10.39 -4.63
C ALA A 36 -12.10 -11.15 -5.89
N THR A 37 -13.33 -10.95 -6.33
CA THR A 37 -13.88 -11.56 -7.55
C THR A 37 -13.46 -10.82 -8.81
N GLN A 38 -12.87 -9.65 -8.66
CA GLN A 38 -12.36 -8.80 -9.74
C GLN A 38 -10.90 -8.45 -9.49
N GLU A 39 -10.07 -8.56 -10.52
CA GLU A 39 -8.66 -8.15 -10.49
C GLU A 39 -8.53 -6.66 -10.13
N HIS A 40 -7.53 -6.32 -9.31
CA HIS A 40 -7.33 -4.94 -8.84
C HIS A 40 -7.07 -3.96 -10.01
N ASP A 41 -6.25 -4.37 -10.99
CA ASP A 41 -5.97 -3.55 -12.18
C ASP A 41 -7.24 -3.21 -12.97
N LYS A 42 -8.16 -4.19 -13.10
CA LYS A 42 -9.46 -3.97 -13.75
C LYS A 42 -10.32 -2.98 -12.96
N SER A 43 -10.31 -3.08 -11.63
CA SER A 43 -11.02 -2.11 -10.78
C SER A 43 -10.48 -0.70 -10.97
N LEU A 44 -9.16 -0.53 -11.03
CA LEU A 44 -8.54 0.78 -11.28
C LEU A 44 -8.89 1.35 -12.65
N GLU A 45 -8.96 0.50 -13.70
CA GLU A 45 -9.37 0.92 -15.03
C GLU A 45 -10.82 1.42 -15.03
N MET A 46 -11.74 0.66 -14.45
CA MET A 46 -13.16 1.04 -14.31
C MET A 46 -13.34 2.34 -13.54
N LEU A 47 -12.63 2.49 -12.40
CA LEU A 47 -12.67 3.73 -11.61
C LEU A 47 -12.12 4.91 -12.39
N ARG A 48 -11.02 4.72 -13.12
CA ARG A 48 -10.44 5.78 -13.97
C ARG A 48 -11.43 6.22 -15.04
N GLU A 49 -12.03 5.29 -15.77
CA GLU A 49 -13.04 5.60 -16.78
C GLU A 49 -14.22 6.36 -16.17
N TYR A 50 -14.74 5.88 -15.05
CA TYR A 50 -15.86 6.52 -14.37
C TYR A 50 -15.51 7.93 -13.90
N PHE A 51 -14.45 8.12 -13.13
CA PHE A 51 -14.13 9.41 -12.52
C PHE A 51 -13.59 10.44 -13.52
N MET A 52 -12.84 10.01 -14.53
CA MET A 52 -12.22 10.94 -15.50
C MET A 52 -13.15 11.31 -16.64
N THR A 53 -14.17 10.50 -16.96
CA THR A 53 -15.03 10.69 -18.11
C THR A 53 -16.51 10.72 -17.71
N LYS A 54 -17.06 9.58 -17.29
CA LYS A 54 -18.52 9.40 -17.11
C LYS A 54 -19.12 10.32 -16.05
N ARG A 55 -18.45 10.50 -14.90
CA ARG A 55 -18.93 11.38 -13.83
C ARG A 55 -19.13 12.81 -14.30
N GLY A 56 -18.14 13.38 -15.02
CA GLY A 56 -18.19 14.74 -15.51
C GLY A 56 -19.33 14.95 -16.51
N GLU A 57 -19.46 14.06 -17.48
CA GLU A 57 -20.52 14.10 -18.50
C GLU A 57 -21.92 13.98 -17.88
N ARG A 58 -22.09 13.05 -16.94
CA ARG A 58 -23.37 12.86 -16.25
C ARG A 58 -23.74 14.02 -15.35
N ALA A 59 -22.78 14.57 -14.60
CA ALA A 59 -23.01 15.76 -13.79
C ALA A 59 -23.46 16.95 -14.63
N GLN A 60 -22.88 17.15 -15.81
CA GLN A 60 -23.30 18.19 -16.76
C GLN A 60 -24.72 17.94 -17.29
N ALA A 61 -25.04 16.70 -17.66
CA ALA A 61 -26.38 16.32 -18.12
C ALA A 61 -27.45 16.53 -17.04
N ILE A 62 -27.16 16.18 -15.81
CA ILE A 62 -28.03 16.41 -14.65
C ILE A 62 -28.22 17.90 -14.42
N ALA A 63 -27.15 18.69 -14.45
CA ALA A 63 -27.23 20.15 -14.29
C ALA A 63 -28.07 20.81 -15.39
N ALA A 64 -27.92 20.39 -16.64
CA ALA A 64 -28.72 20.89 -17.76
C ALA A 64 -30.21 20.60 -17.58
N LYS A 65 -30.59 19.36 -17.20
CA LYS A 65 -31.97 18.99 -16.93
C LYS A 65 -32.56 19.78 -15.75
N ARG A 66 -31.79 20.03 -14.70
CA ARG A 66 -32.23 20.85 -13.56
C ARG A 66 -32.45 22.29 -13.97
N ALA A 67 -31.54 22.89 -14.75
CA ALA A 67 -31.69 24.25 -15.25
C ALA A 67 -32.93 24.40 -16.13
N GLU A 68 -33.25 23.43 -16.97
CA GLU A 68 -34.48 23.41 -17.77
C GLU A 68 -35.73 23.35 -16.89
N GLN A 69 -35.75 22.46 -15.88
CA GLN A 69 -36.86 22.36 -14.93
C GLN A 69 -37.07 23.65 -14.14
N ASP A 70 -35.99 24.28 -13.67
CA ASP A 70 -36.04 25.55 -12.95
C ASP A 70 -36.59 26.69 -13.85
N SER A 71 -36.19 26.73 -15.13
CA SER A 71 -36.73 27.70 -16.07
C SER A 71 -38.24 27.55 -16.25
N ILE A 72 -38.75 26.33 -16.32
CA ILE A 72 -40.19 26.03 -16.40
C ILE A 72 -40.93 26.48 -15.13
N ARG A 73 -40.34 26.21 -13.96
CA ARG A 73 -40.92 26.58 -12.65
C ARG A 73 -40.97 28.08 -12.42
N LEU A 74 -39.87 28.78 -12.79
CA LEU A 74 -39.82 30.24 -12.71
C LEU A 74 -40.83 30.88 -13.63
N ALA A 75 -41.02 30.35 -14.84
CA ALA A 75 -42.03 30.80 -15.78
C ALA A 75 -43.47 30.58 -15.26
N GLY A 76 -43.68 29.53 -14.41
CA GLY A 76 -44.95 29.27 -13.76
C GLY A 76 -45.21 30.07 -12.46
N GLY A 77 -44.27 30.94 -12.05
CA GLY A 77 -44.37 31.76 -10.82
C GLY A 77 -44.19 31.01 -9.49
N ASP A 78 -43.73 29.77 -9.52
CA ASP A 78 -43.42 28.99 -8.30
C ASP A 78 -42.02 29.32 -7.77
N SER A 79 -41.97 30.11 -6.69
CA SER A 79 -40.73 30.57 -6.05
C SER A 79 -40.25 29.69 -4.87
N THR A 80 -40.80 28.49 -4.72
CA THR A 80 -40.31 27.60 -3.66
C THR A 80 -38.86 27.22 -3.87
N LYS A 81 -38.04 27.33 -2.79
CA LYS A 81 -36.64 26.95 -2.83
C LYS A 81 -36.49 25.48 -3.29
N VAL A 82 -35.78 25.25 -4.34
CA VAL A 82 -35.46 23.91 -4.82
C VAL A 82 -34.27 23.40 -4.03
N GLU A 83 -34.49 22.48 -3.13
CA GLU A 83 -33.39 21.68 -2.54
C GLU A 83 -32.98 20.65 -3.60
N TYR A 84 -31.79 20.83 -4.14
CA TYR A 84 -31.21 19.83 -5.04
C TYR A 84 -30.68 18.66 -4.23
N PRO A 85 -31.09 17.43 -4.53
CA PRO A 85 -30.47 16.27 -3.89
C PRO A 85 -28.96 16.29 -4.18
N THR A 86 -28.15 16.07 -3.15
CA THR A 86 -26.68 16.00 -3.28
C THR A 86 -26.27 14.79 -4.10
N ALA A 87 -27.01 13.68 -4.02
CA ALA A 87 -26.78 12.48 -4.82
C ALA A 87 -27.94 12.28 -5.81
N ASP A 88 -27.60 11.84 -7.02
CA ASP A 88 -28.58 11.63 -8.11
C ASP A 88 -28.37 10.24 -8.72
N PRO A 89 -29.40 9.39 -8.81
CA PRO A 89 -29.31 8.08 -9.45
C PRO A 89 -28.75 8.11 -10.87
N ALA A 90 -28.99 9.21 -11.62
CA ALA A 90 -28.49 9.39 -12.97
C ALA A 90 -26.96 9.56 -13.08
N MET A 91 -26.26 9.61 -11.93
CA MET A 91 -24.79 9.49 -11.91
C MET A 91 -24.29 8.10 -12.33
N PHE A 92 -25.16 7.09 -12.34
CA PHE A 92 -24.92 5.78 -12.93
C PHE A 92 -25.90 5.51 -14.07
N GLU A 93 -25.51 4.67 -15.01
CA GLU A 93 -26.38 4.27 -16.13
C GLU A 93 -27.54 3.41 -15.63
N ASN A 94 -27.23 2.50 -14.69
CA ASN A 94 -28.17 1.58 -14.07
C ASN A 94 -27.65 1.08 -12.73
N GLU A 95 -28.43 0.26 -12.03
CA GLU A 95 -28.06 -0.34 -10.73
C GLU A 95 -26.89 -1.32 -10.85
N GLU A 96 -26.67 -1.97 -12.00
CA GLU A 96 -25.56 -2.89 -12.23
C GLU A 96 -24.24 -2.11 -12.26
N GLU A 97 -24.14 -1.05 -13.07
CA GLU A 97 -22.97 -0.18 -13.09
C GLU A 97 -22.71 0.45 -11.71
N ARG A 98 -23.77 0.86 -11.01
CA ARG A 98 -23.66 1.38 -9.64
C ARG A 98 -22.99 0.37 -8.72
N ALA A 99 -23.44 -0.88 -8.73
CA ALA A 99 -22.89 -1.94 -7.91
C ALA A 99 -21.43 -2.28 -8.30
N GLU A 100 -21.14 -2.35 -9.61
CA GLU A 100 -19.81 -2.65 -10.12
C GLU A 100 -18.78 -1.56 -9.76
N ILE A 101 -19.10 -0.28 -9.98
CA ILE A 101 -18.21 0.83 -9.63
C ILE A 101 -18.03 0.93 -8.12
N SER A 102 -19.10 0.72 -7.34
CA SER A 102 -19.01 0.69 -5.88
C SER A 102 -18.13 -0.46 -5.38
N TYR A 103 -18.27 -1.64 -5.98
CA TYR A 103 -17.40 -2.79 -5.66
C TYR A 103 -15.95 -2.52 -6.05
N ALA A 104 -15.70 -1.96 -7.24
CA ALA A 104 -14.36 -1.61 -7.70
C ALA A 104 -13.69 -0.60 -6.75
N PHE A 105 -14.44 0.40 -6.28
CA PHE A 105 -13.97 1.36 -5.27
C PHE A 105 -13.61 0.67 -3.95
N GLY A 106 -14.45 -0.25 -3.48
CA GLY A 106 -14.17 -1.07 -2.31
C GLY A 106 -12.96 -2.00 -2.52
N ASN A 107 -12.80 -2.58 -3.71
CA ASN A 107 -11.67 -3.45 -4.06
C ASN A 107 -10.33 -2.68 -3.98
N ASP A 108 -10.26 -1.45 -4.51
CA ASP A 108 -9.05 -0.63 -4.39
C ASP A 108 -8.72 -0.30 -2.93
N ILE A 109 -9.70 0.11 -2.13
CA ILE A 109 -9.50 0.35 -0.70
C ILE A 109 -9.00 -0.92 0.02
N GLY A 110 -9.65 -2.07 -0.24
CA GLY A 110 -9.30 -3.35 0.37
C GLY A 110 -7.90 -3.82 -0.01
N TYR A 111 -7.50 -3.64 -1.26
CA TYR A 111 -6.15 -3.89 -1.72
C TYR A 111 -5.12 -3.05 -0.96
N ASN A 112 -5.34 -1.75 -0.85
CA ASN A 112 -4.45 -0.86 -0.10
C ASN A 112 -4.40 -1.23 1.40
N ILE A 113 -5.50 -1.65 2.00
CA ILE A 113 -5.52 -2.19 3.37
C ILE A 113 -4.64 -3.44 3.47
N SER A 114 -4.77 -4.40 2.54
CA SER A 114 -3.95 -5.62 2.54
C SER A 114 -2.46 -5.35 2.46
N GLN A 115 -2.08 -4.31 1.70
CA GLN A 115 -0.67 -3.91 1.54
C GLN A 115 -0.13 -3.09 2.72
N SER A 116 -1.00 -2.53 3.56
CA SER A 116 -0.59 -1.61 4.65
C SER A 116 0.09 -2.28 5.84
N GLY A 117 -0.05 -3.61 5.99
CA GLY A 117 0.39 -4.36 7.18
C GLY A 117 -0.29 -3.93 8.49
N MET A 118 -1.37 -3.13 8.42
CA MET A 118 -2.09 -2.68 9.61
C MET A 118 -3.03 -3.76 10.14
N PRO A 119 -3.11 -3.97 11.47
CA PRO A 119 -4.02 -4.93 12.08
C PRO A 119 -5.46 -4.38 12.11
N ILE A 120 -6.14 -4.36 10.96
CA ILE A 120 -7.47 -3.78 10.78
C ILE A 120 -8.54 -4.85 10.95
N GLN A 121 -9.55 -4.57 11.77
CA GLN A 121 -10.74 -5.40 11.90
C GLN A 121 -11.77 -5.02 10.83
N LEU A 122 -11.72 -5.71 9.68
CA LEU A 122 -12.53 -5.42 8.49
C LEU A 122 -14.03 -5.40 8.75
N VAL A 123 -14.50 -6.19 9.72
CA VAL A 123 -15.94 -6.31 10.07
C VAL A 123 -16.58 -4.95 10.43
N TRP A 124 -15.80 -4.01 10.98
CA TRP A 124 -16.32 -2.71 11.43
C TRP A 124 -16.25 -1.59 10.38
N ILE A 125 -15.59 -1.82 9.24
CA ILE A 125 -15.38 -0.75 8.24
C ILE A 125 -16.71 -0.33 7.63
N GLY A 126 -17.48 -1.26 7.08
CA GLY A 126 -18.76 -0.99 6.45
C GLY A 126 -19.76 -0.35 7.39
N GLN A 127 -19.85 -0.85 8.65
CA GLN A 127 -20.73 -0.26 9.64
C GLN A 127 -20.33 1.19 9.97
N ALA A 128 -19.04 1.48 10.13
CA ALA A 128 -18.59 2.84 10.44
C ALA A 128 -18.82 3.81 9.27
N MET A 129 -18.65 3.35 8.02
CA MET A 129 -19.00 4.14 6.82
C MET A 129 -20.51 4.45 6.79
N GLN A 130 -21.34 3.45 7.08
CA GLN A 130 -22.79 3.61 7.14
C GLN A 130 -23.21 4.57 8.25
N ASP A 131 -22.61 4.46 9.44
CA ASP A 131 -22.90 5.34 10.58
C ASP A 131 -22.57 6.81 10.25
N VAL A 132 -21.47 7.07 9.53
CA VAL A 132 -21.13 8.42 9.05
C VAL A 132 -22.19 8.94 8.09
N ARG A 133 -22.58 8.14 7.09
CA ARG A 133 -23.60 8.53 6.12
C ARG A 133 -24.93 8.86 6.77
N ASP A 134 -25.31 8.07 7.77
CA ASP A 134 -26.61 8.21 8.48
C ASP A 134 -26.56 9.28 9.58
N GLY A 135 -25.46 10.01 9.76
CA GLY A 135 -25.28 10.99 10.82
C GLY A 135 -25.21 10.39 12.24
N LYS A 136 -24.88 9.10 12.34
CA LYS A 136 -24.80 8.33 13.59
C LYS A 136 -23.37 8.01 14.01
N ALA A 137 -22.39 8.66 13.38
CA ALA A 137 -20.99 8.44 13.66
C ALA A 137 -20.66 8.64 15.15
N LYS A 138 -19.92 7.70 15.74
CA LYS A 138 -19.53 7.74 17.16
C LYS A 138 -18.36 8.69 17.45
N MET A 139 -17.70 9.16 16.40
CA MET A 139 -16.59 10.10 16.48
C MET A 139 -16.83 11.21 15.47
N THR A 140 -16.49 12.42 15.85
CA THR A 140 -16.44 13.55 14.92
C THR A 140 -15.29 13.37 13.93
N GLU A 141 -15.31 14.13 12.84
CA GLU A 141 -14.24 14.11 11.86
C GLU A 141 -12.88 14.51 12.49
N ASP A 142 -12.88 15.52 13.35
CA ASP A 142 -11.68 15.97 14.07
C ASP A 142 -11.12 14.86 14.97
N GLU A 143 -11.97 14.16 15.73
CA GLU A 143 -11.54 13.04 16.57
C GLU A 143 -10.97 11.89 15.74
N VAL A 144 -11.54 11.59 14.57
CA VAL A 144 -11.03 10.60 13.63
C VAL A 144 -9.64 11.01 13.14
N ASN A 145 -9.47 12.26 12.69
CA ASN A 145 -8.21 12.79 12.18
C ASN A 145 -7.13 12.83 13.28
N GLN A 146 -7.45 13.29 14.48
CA GLN A 146 -6.53 13.29 15.62
C GLN A 146 -6.08 11.87 15.99
N TYR A 147 -7.01 10.89 16.00
CA TYR A 147 -6.64 9.51 16.30
C TYR A 147 -5.75 8.91 15.21
N LEU A 148 -6.04 9.15 13.93
CA LEU A 148 -5.19 8.67 12.82
C LEU A 148 -3.80 9.29 12.90
N GLN A 149 -3.69 10.59 13.17
CA GLN A 149 -2.41 11.26 13.38
C GLN A 149 -1.64 10.63 14.55
N TYR A 150 -2.28 10.45 15.71
CA TYR A 150 -1.68 9.77 16.86
C TYR A 150 -1.23 8.36 16.50
N TYR A 151 -2.08 7.59 15.79
CA TYR A 151 -1.76 6.22 15.40
C TYR A 151 -0.51 6.15 14.53
N PHE A 152 -0.43 6.97 13.49
CA PHE A 152 0.68 6.92 12.55
C PHE A 152 1.96 7.57 13.07
N MET A 153 1.85 8.63 13.86
CA MET A 153 3.02 9.40 14.32
C MET A 153 3.59 8.89 15.65
N VAL A 154 2.79 8.23 16.47
CA VAL A 154 3.19 7.83 17.83
C VAL A 154 3.03 6.34 18.07
N LYS A 155 1.79 5.82 17.93
CA LYS A 155 1.47 4.45 18.34
C LYS A 155 2.16 3.41 17.46
N ARG A 156 1.98 3.48 16.15
CA ARG A 156 2.58 2.51 15.20
C ARG A 156 4.12 2.50 15.24
N PRO A 157 4.81 3.66 15.25
CA PRO A 157 6.27 3.67 15.41
C PRO A 157 6.75 3.03 16.71
N ALA A 158 6.05 3.23 17.83
CA ALA A 158 6.38 2.62 19.11
C ALA A 158 6.15 1.09 19.11
N GLU A 159 5.03 0.63 18.53
CA GLU A 159 4.75 -0.79 18.37
C GLU A 159 5.78 -1.48 17.48
N ASN A 160 6.16 -0.85 16.35
CA ASN A 160 7.21 -1.38 15.47
C ASN A 160 8.56 -1.45 16.17
N ALA A 161 8.95 -0.42 16.92
CA ALA A 161 10.20 -0.41 17.69
C ALA A 161 10.25 -1.56 18.71
N ALA A 162 9.17 -1.75 19.47
CA ALA A 162 9.07 -2.81 20.46
C ALA A 162 9.14 -4.21 19.80
N ALA A 163 8.41 -4.41 18.72
CA ALA A 163 8.40 -5.67 18.00
C ALA A 163 9.74 -5.95 17.31
N SER A 164 10.40 -4.94 16.73
CA SER A 164 11.74 -5.02 16.14
C SER A 164 12.79 -5.41 17.18
N LYS A 165 12.75 -4.78 18.35
CA LYS A 165 13.63 -5.11 19.47
C LYS A 165 13.47 -6.57 19.89
N ALA A 166 12.25 -7.02 20.16
CA ALA A 166 11.97 -8.40 20.57
C ALA A 166 12.41 -9.42 19.50
N TRP A 167 12.21 -9.10 18.21
CA TRP A 167 12.63 -9.95 17.11
C TRP A 167 14.16 -10.06 17.01
N LEU A 168 14.90 -8.94 17.15
CA LEU A 168 16.36 -8.92 17.16
C LEU A 168 16.93 -9.69 18.36
N GLU A 169 16.39 -9.49 19.58
CA GLU A 169 16.78 -10.25 20.78
C GLU A 169 16.59 -11.76 20.62
N LYS A 170 15.50 -12.18 19.99
CA LYS A 170 15.25 -13.58 19.64
C LYS A 170 16.23 -14.09 18.59
N THR A 171 16.58 -13.24 17.61
CA THR A 171 17.48 -13.60 16.52
C THR A 171 18.92 -13.72 16.99
N GLU A 172 19.37 -12.86 17.91
CA GLU A 172 20.70 -12.90 18.52
C GLU A 172 21.00 -14.25 19.18
N LYS A 173 19.98 -14.92 19.72
CA LYS A 173 20.09 -16.24 20.35
C LYS A 173 20.20 -17.41 19.37
N LYS A 174 20.05 -17.18 18.06
CA LYS A 174 20.15 -18.27 17.06
C LYS A 174 21.61 -18.69 16.86
N SER A 175 21.83 -19.98 16.62
CA SER A 175 23.17 -20.54 16.39
C SER A 175 23.89 -19.89 15.21
N GLY A 176 25.14 -19.46 15.47
CA GLY A 176 26.00 -18.84 14.47
C GLY A 176 25.69 -17.38 14.16
N VAL A 177 24.73 -16.75 14.84
CA VAL A 177 24.52 -15.32 14.77
C VAL A 177 25.55 -14.60 15.66
N LYS A 178 26.14 -13.56 15.11
CA LYS A 178 27.08 -12.65 15.80
C LYS A 178 26.50 -11.24 15.81
N LYS A 179 26.99 -10.39 16.70
CA LYS A 179 26.58 -9.00 16.87
C LYS A 179 27.78 -8.08 16.81
N THR A 180 27.67 -6.99 16.11
CA THR A 180 28.69 -5.93 16.09
C THR A 180 28.43 -4.91 17.20
N GLU A 181 29.37 -3.98 17.40
CA GLU A 181 29.24 -2.88 18.36
C GLU A 181 28.07 -1.94 18.05
N SER A 182 27.75 -1.75 16.76
CA SER A 182 26.60 -0.96 16.32
C SER A 182 25.25 -1.62 16.59
N GLY A 183 25.25 -2.91 16.96
CA GLY A 183 24.04 -3.71 17.16
C GLY A 183 23.57 -4.47 15.91
N LEU A 184 24.28 -4.39 14.78
CA LEU A 184 24.00 -5.19 13.61
C LEU A 184 24.15 -6.68 13.93
N LEU A 185 23.14 -7.50 13.67
CA LEU A 185 23.26 -8.95 13.75
C LEU A 185 23.59 -9.51 12.38
N TYR A 186 24.49 -10.50 12.38
CA TYR A 186 24.92 -11.14 11.13
C TYR A 186 25.27 -12.61 11.29
N LYS A 187 25.19 -13.33 10.17
CA LYS A 187 25.66 -14.72 10.07
C LYS A 187 26.35 -14.92 8.73
N VAL A 188 27.64 -15.22 8.77
CA VAL A 188 28.40 -15.61 7.61
C VAL A 188 28.16 -17.09 7.32
N THR A 189 27.71 -17.42 6.12
CA THR A 189 27.49 -18.80 5.66
C THR A 189 28.55 -19.24 4.67
N LYS A 190 29.29 -18.30 4.10
CA LYS A 190 30.47 -18.50 3.26
C LYS A 190 31.37 -17.28 3.39
N GLU A 191 32.62 -17.46 3.78
CA GLU A 191 33.56 -16.36 4.07
C GLU A 191 33.97 -15.57 2.82
N GLY A 192 34.12 -16.24 1.67
CA GLY A 192 34.67 -15.63 0.45
C GLY A 192 36.19 -15.45 0.50
N ASP A 193 36.72 -14.66 -0.44
CA ASP A 193 38.14 -14.37 -0.53
C ASP A 193 38.54 -13.21 0.39
N ALA A 194 39.22 -13.53 1.49
CA ALA A 194 39.65 -12.55 2.49
C ALA A 194 40.62 -11.47 1.91
N ALA A 195 41.31 -11.75 0.82
CA ALA A 195 42.17 -10.77 0.16
C ALA A 195 41.37 -9.71 -0.63
N LYS A 196 40.09 -10.00 -0.91
CA LYS A 196 39.19 -9.18 -1.71
C LYS A 196 37.97 -8.71 -0.89
N MET A 197 38.21 -8.25 0.31
CA MET A 197 37.16 -7.61 1.17
C MET A 197 37.11 -6.12 0.84
N ALA A 198 35.87 -5.58 0.83
CA ALA A 198 35.72 -4.12 0.83
C ALA A 198 36.21 -3.56 2.17
N LYS A 199 36.97 -2.47 2.14
CA LYS A 199 37.61 -1.85 3.33
C LYS A 199 37.27 -0.39 3.48
N ASP A 200 36.86 0.27 2.41
CA ASP A 200 36.51 1.70 2.39
C ASP A 200 35.01 1.84 2.09
N PRO A 201 34.30 2.73 2.80
CA PRO A 201 32.88 3.01 2.48
C PRO A 201 32.62 3.48 1.05
N ARG A 202 33.66 3.92 0.32
CA ARG A 202 33.55 4.28 -1.11
C ARG A 202 33.73 3.12 -2.05
N ASP A 203 34.13 1.94 -1.56
CA ASP A 203 34.26 0.75 -2.38
C ASP A 203 32.93 0.40 -3.03
N VAL A 204 33.01 -0.09 -4.26
CA VAL A 204 31.84 -0.51 -5.03
C VAL A 204 31.72 -2.03 -4.99
N VAL A 205 30.62 -2.50 -4.47
CA VAL A 205 30.31 -3.93 -4.40
C VAL A 205 29.27 -4.33 -5.44
N ARG A 206 29.35 -5.59 -5.90
CA ARG A 206 28.34 -6.24 -6.75
C ARG A 206 27.76 -7.40 -5.97
N VAL A 207 26.47 -7.39 -5.74
CA VAL A 207 25.81 -8.38 -4.87
C VAL A 207 24.49 -8.86 -5.45
N HIS A 208 24.25 -10.17 -5.33
CA HIS A 208 22.89 -10.67 -5.35
C HIS A 208 22.33 -10.61 -3.94
N TYR A 209 21.10 -10.11 -3.81
CA TYR A 209 20.46 -9.96 -2.51
C TYR A 209 18.97 -10.22 -2.56
N THR A 210 18.43 -10.48 -1.41
CA THR A 210 16.97 -10.46 -1.16
C THR A 210 16.74 -9.88 0.22
N GLY A 211 15.99 -8.77 0.27
CA GLY A 211 15.56 -8.11 1.48
C GLY A 211 14.19 -8.60 1.91
N TYR A 212 14.07 -8.92 3.18
CA TYR A 212 12.83 -9.40 3.83
C TYR A 212 12.41 -8.45 4.93
N THR A 213 11.11 -8.23 5.06
CA THR A 213 10.57 -7.64 6.29
C THR A 213 10.71 -8.64 7.44
N ARG A 214 10.52 -8.18 8.66
CA ARG A 214 10.50 -9.03 9.86
C ARG A 214 9.51 -10.20 9.76
N GLU A 215 8.38 -10.01 9.06
CA GLU A 215 7.34 -11.02 8.80
C GLU A 215 7.71 -11.99 7.67
N GLY A 216 8.85 -11.79 7.00
CA GLY A 216 9.33 -12.64 5.92
C GLY A 216 8.83 -12.27 4.52
N LYS A 217 8.16 -11.11 4.36
CA LYS A 217 7.78 -10.59 3.05
C LYS A 217 9.01 -10.05 2.32
N VAL A 218 9.21 -10.43 1.07
CA VAL A 218 10.25 -9.84 0.22
C VAL A 218 9.83 -8.42 -0.16
N PHE A 219 10.66 -7.43 0.19
CA PHE A 219 10.40 -6.04 -0.20
C PHE A 219 11.30 -5.58 -1.34
N ASP A 220 12.50 -6.16 -1.46
CA ASP A 220 13.43 -5.84 -2.54
C ASP A 220 14.37 -7.01 -2.83
N THR A 221 14.73 -7.23 -4.11
CA THR A 221 15.61 -8.31 -4.52
C THR A 221 16.21 -8.07 -5.90
N SER A 222 17.47 -8.50 -6.08
CA SER A 222 18.11 -8.59 -7.39
C SER A 222 17.76 -9.87 -8.15
N ILE A 223 17.00 -10.80 -7.54
CA ILE A 223 16.74 -12.15 -8.07
C ILE A 223 15.27 -12.25 -8.48
N PHE A 224 15.00 -12.41 -9.78
CA PHE A 224 13.66 -12.44 -10.34
C PHE A 224 12.73 -13.45 -9.66
N LYS A 225 13.17 -14.69 -9.46
CA LYS A 225 12.37 -15.75 -8.84
C LYS A 225 11.94 -15.46 -7.39
N ASN A 226 12.62 -14.53 -6.70
CA ASN A 226 12.30 -14.15 -5.32
C ASN A 226 11.31 -12.98 -5.24
N ARG A 227 10.98 -12.36 -6.38
CA ARG A 227 9.94 -11.30 -6.44
C ARG A 227 8.56 -11.88 -6.21
N SER A 228 7.62 -11.05 -5.73
CA SER A 228 6.21 -11.47 -5.64
C SER A 228 5.64 -11.83 -7.03
N LYS A 229 4.56 -12.60 -7.06
CA LYS A 229 3.90 -12.95 -8.33
C LYS A 229 3.46 -11.70 -9.09
N GLU A 230 2.91 -10.72 -8.38
CA GLU A 230 2.46 -9.44 -8.94
C GLU A 230 3.64 -8.67 -9.55
N GLN A 231 4.78 -8.61 -8.86
CA GLN A 231 6.00 -7.98 -9.38
C GLN A 231 6.53 -8.70 -10.62
N GLN A 232 6.54 -10.04 -10.60
CA GLN A 232 6.95 -10.85 -11.75
C GLN A 232 6.05 -10.61 -12.96
N GLU A 233 4.72 -10.57 -12.75
CA GLU A 233 3.75 -10.29 -13.82
C GLU A 233 3.90 -8.86 -14.36
N MET A 234 4.09 -7.90 -13.49
CA MET A 234 4.34 -6.51 -13.89
C MET A 234 5.58 -6.41 -14.79
N MET A 235 6.68 -7.06 -14.40
CA MET A 235 7.90 -7.08 -15.21
C MET A 235 7.68 -7.74 -16.58
N ARG A 236 6.92 -8.85 -16.63
CA ARG A 236 6.58 -9.50 -17.91
C ARG A 236 5.73 -8.61 -18.81
N LYS A 237 4.77 -7.87 -18.23
CA LYS A 237 3.93 -6.91 -18.97
C LYS A 237 4.74 -5.71 -19.48
N GLN A 238 5.71 -5.21 -18.69
CA GLN A 238 6.53 -4.07 -19.06
C GLN A 238 7.63 -4.39 -20.08
N SER A 239 8.16 -5.60 -20.06
CA SER A 239 9.28 -6.03 -20.91
C SER A 239 9.08 -7.46 -21.44
N PRO A 240 8.02 -7.72 -22.23
CA PRO A 240 7.66 -9.08 -22.67
C PRO A 240 8.80 -9.77 -23.44
N ASP A 241 9.60 -9.03 -24.19
CA ASP A 241 10.73 -9.56 -24.97
C ASP A 241 11.87 -10.11 -24.11
N SER A 242 11.92 -9.75 -22.83
CA SER A 242 12.92 -10.24 -21.87
C SER A 242 12.58 -11.61 -21.28
N PHE A 243 11.41 -12.17 -21.62
CA PHE A 243 10.94 -13.44 -21.09
C PHE A 243 10.69 -14.46 -22.19
N ASP A 244 10.85 -15.76 -21.84
CA ASP A 244 10.52 -16.87 -22.71
C ASP A 244 9.01 -17.18 -22.72
N GLU A 245 8.58 -18.14 -23.53
CA GLU A 245 7.17 -18.56 -23.63
C GLU A 245 6.59 -19.10 -22.31
N LYS A 246 7.44 -19.50 -21.37
CA LYS A 246 7.07 -19.98 -20.03
C LYS A 246 7.10 -18.85 -18.99
N GLY A 247 7.44 -17.63 -19.40
CA GLY A 247 7.54 -16.47 -18.52
C GLY A 247 8.80 -16.45 -17.63
N ALA A 248 9.83 -17.25 -17.97
CA ALA A 248 11.13 -17.17 -17.31
C ALA A 248 12.02 -16.10 -17.99
N PRO A 249 12.87 -15.37 -17.24
CA PRO A 249 13.81 -14.43 -17.83
C PRO A 249 14.75 -15.15 -18.80
N LYS A 250 14.97 -14.58 -20.00
CA LYS A 250 15.91 -15.10 -20.99
C LYS A 250 17.36 -14.92 -20.56
N GLU A 251 17.63 -13.91 -19.75
CA GLU A 251 18.97 -13.63 -19.22
C GLU A 251 19.04 -13.96 -17.74
N ALA A 252 20.22 -14.26 -17.24
CA ALA A 252 20.45 -14.48 -15.82
C ALA A 252 20.28 -13.18 -15.03
N ASP A 253 19.84 -13.31 -13.78
CA ASP A 253 19.77 -12.17 -12.87
C ASP A 253 21.12 -11.47 -12.76
N GLU A 254 21.14 -10.16 -12.92
CA GLU A 254 22.36 -9.38 -12.74
C GLU A 254 22.55 -8.95 -11.28
N PRO A 255 23.78 -9.05 -10.74
CA PRO A 255 24.05 -8.54 -9.41
C PRO A 255 23.95 -7.00 -9.39
N ALA A 256 23.24 -6.48 -8.41
CA ALA A 256 23.15 -5.05 -8.21
C ALA A 256 24.50 -4.46 -7.79
N LYS A 257 24.82 -3.26 -8.28
CA LYS A 257 26.10 -2.57 -8.06
C LYS A 257 25.89 -1.33 -7.21
N PHE A 258 26.55 -1.26 -6.05
CA PHE A 258 26.42 -0.16 -5.11
C PHE A 258 27.76 0.33 -4.59
N PRO A 259 28.00 1.66 -4.52
CA PRO A 259 28.99 2.24 -3.60
C PRO A 259 28.48 2.06 -2.16
N LEU A 260 29.32 1.56 -1.25
CA LEU A 260 28.92 1.28 0.14
C LEU A 260 28.46 2.51 0.91
N ASN A 261 28.90 3.69 0.54
CA ASN A 261 28.46 4.96 1.16
C ASN A 261 27.09 5.45 0.65
N ARG A 262 26.46 4.72 -0.27
CA ARG A 262 25.12 5.07 -0.81
C ARG A 262 24.04 4.03 -0.49
N VAL A 263 24.34 3.14 0.43
CA VAL A 263 23.39 2.15 0.93
C VAL A 263 23.10 2.40 2.43
N ILE A 264 22.16 1.68 3.01
CA ILE A 264 21.89 1.78 4.45
C ILE A 264 23.12 1.39 5.28
N LYS A 265 23.26 1.97 6.46
CA LYS A 265 24.45 1.79 7.33
C LYS A 265 24.75 0.30 7.61
N GLY A 266 23.71 -0.50 7.86
CA GLY A 266 23.86 -1.92 8.09
C GLY A 266 24.45 -2.68 6.90
N TRP A 267 24.22 -2.24 5.66
CA TRP A 267 24.89 -2.76 4.47
C TRP A 267 26.34 -2.32 4.37
N THR A 268 26.59 -1.00 4.59
CA THR A 268 27.94 -0.46 4.62
C THR A 268 28.84 -1.26 5.58
N GLU A 269 28.34 -1.56 6.77
CA GLU A 269 29.06 -2.33 7.78
C GLU A 269 29.11 -3.82 7.43
N GLY A 270 27.95 -4.42 7.13
CA GLY A 270 27.82 -5.87 6.97
C GLY A 270 28.55 -6.43 5.76
N LEU A 271 28.61 -5.70 4.65
CA LEU A 271 29.30 -6.15 3.43
C LEU A 271 30.82 -6.08 3.53
N GLN A 272 31.37 -5.41 4.53
CA GLN A 272 32.79 -5.43 4.87
C GLN A 272 33.19 -6.63 5.75
N LEU A 273 32.24 -7.47 6.18
CA LEU A 273 32.49 -8.66 7.00
C LEU A 273 32.76 -9.94 6.19
N VAL A 274 32.64 -9.87 4.86
CA VAL A 274 32.87 -11.01 3.94
C VAL A 274 33.67 -10.58 2.72
N GLY A 275 34.44 -11.51 2.17
CA GLY A 275 35.18 -11.30 0.93
C GLY A 275 34.37 -11.63 -0.34
N GLU A 276 34.99 -11.43 -1.52
CA GLU A 276 34.39 -11.77 -2.82
C GLU A 276 33.96 -13.24 -2.87
N GLY A 277 32.75 -13.50 -3.36
CA GLY A 277 32.14 -14.83 -3.39
C GLY A 277 31.60 -15.29 -2.03
N GLY A 278 31.68 -14.46 -1.00
CA GLY A 278 31.10 -14.71 0.33
C GLY A 278 29.59 -14.64 0.33
N LYS A 279 28.98 -15.16 1.42
CA LYS A 279 27.53 -15.08 1.66
C LYS A 279 27.27 -14.75 3.13
N ILE A 280 26.52 -13.71 3.34
CA ILE A 280 26.15 -13.20 4.66
C ILE A 280 24.64 -12.94 4.76
N THR A 281 24.08 -13.19 5.92
CA THR A 281 22.74 -12.73 6.29
C THR A 281 22.89 -11.63 7.33
N LEU A 282 22.17 -10.54 7.14
CA LEU A 282 22.13 -9.39 8.03
C LEU A 282 20.73 -9.24 8.61
N TRP A 283 20.64 -8.98 9.91
CA TRP A 283 19.43 -8.54 10.59
C TRP A 283 19.71 -7.14 11.12
N ILE A 284 19.08 -6.18 10.48
CA ILE A 284 19.49 -4.78 10.57
C ILE A 284 18.53 -4.01 11.46
N PRO A 285 18.97 -3.49 12.61
CA PRO A 285 18.17 -2.57 13.42
C PRO A 285 17.73 -1.34 12.61
N SER A 286 16.57 -0.79 12.93
CA SER A 286 15.98 0.31 12.15
C SER A 286 16.89 1.54 12.01
N ASP A 287 17.68 1.86 13.03
CA ASP A 287 18.65 3.00 13.03
C ASP A 287 19.87 2.78 12.11
N LEU A 288 20.14 1.53 11.75
CA LEU A 288 21.11 1.14 10.72
C LEU A 288 20.45 0.89 9.34
N ALA A 289 19.13 1.03 9.24
CA ALA A 289 18.32 0.82 8.04
C ALA A 289 17.59 2.11 7.66
N TYR A 290 16.26 2.12 7.80
CA TYR A 290 15.39 3.21 7.32
C TYR A 290 14.87 4.11 8.46
N GLY A 291 15.19 3.81 9.71
CA GLY A 291 14.91 4.64 10.88
C GLY A 291 13.43 4.95 11.10
N THR A 292 13.20 6.17 11.59
CA THR A 292 11.84 6.66 11.90
C THR A 292 10.98 6.95 10.67
N ARG A 293 11.55 6.96 9.47
CA ARG A 293 10.81 7.20 8.21
C ARG A 293 10.23 5.93 7.62
N GLY A 294 10.90 4.77 7.84
CA GLY A 294 10.61 3.57 7.09
C GLY A 294 10.99 3.70 5.61
N ALA A 295 10.50 2.77 4.76
CA ALA A 295 10.73 2.79 3.32
C ALA A 295 9.52 2.26 2.56
N GLY A 296 8.99 3.07 1.66
CA GLY A 296 7.85 2.72 0.82
C GLY A 296 6.63 2.27 1.63
N ARG A 297 5.94 1.25 1.12
CA ARG A 297 4.77 0.64 1.79
C ARG A 297 5.14 -0.57 2.66
N ASP A 298 6.34 -1.12 2.45
CA ASP A 298 6.74 -2.42 3.01
C ASP A 298 7.45 -2.30 4.35
N ILE A 299 8.15 -1.21 4.61
CA ILE A 299 8.92 -1.02 5.84
C ILE A 299 8.39 0.18 6.59
N GLY A 300 7.75 -0.08 7.73
CA GLY A 300 7.19 0.95 8.57
C GLY A 300 8.26 1.72 9.37
N PRO A 301 7.87 2.84 10.03
CA PRO A 301 8.76 3.59 10.91
C PRO A 301 9.26 2.71 12.06
N ASN A 302 10.56 2.79 12.37
CA ASN A 302 11.26 2.01 13.39
C ASN A 302 11.20 0.48 13.20
N GLU A 303 10.99 0.00 11.99
CA GLU A 303 10.97 -1.42 11.66
C GLU A 303 12.38 -1.92 11.29
N ALA A 304 12.76 -3.11 11.86
CA ALA A 304 14.03 -3.79 11.60
C ALA A 304 13.94 -4.73 10.42
#